data_4f1b36854e6b76220195a9bbd4aa7170
#
_entry.id   4f1b36854e6b76220195a9bbd4aa7170
#
_cell.length_a   1.000
_cell.length_b   1.000
_cell.length_c   1.000
_cell.angle_alpha   90.00
_cell.angle_beta   90.00
_cell.angle_gamma   90.00
#
_symmetry.space_group_name_H-M   'P 1'
#
loop_
_entity.id
_entity.type
_entity.pdbx_description
1 polymer ?
#
loop_
_entity_poly.entity_id
_entity_poly.type
_entity_poly.pdbx_seq_one_letter_code
_entity_poly.pdbx_strand_id
1 'polypeptide(L)'
;MTIRVAVVGAAGRMGTTVSRAVEEAEGLDLVAGLDIGDELAVEPLNGADVAVDFTVPGVTETNVHTLIDAGVDVVVGTTGWTEESYERVREHLARVEGRSVLIAPNFALSAVLAMSFAAKAAPYFESAEVIELHHPNKVDAPSGTAVATAQGIAAARAEAGLGAMPDATRTDPDGARGSVVDGVHVHAVRLRGLTAHEEILLGNLGEQLTIRTDSFDRASFMPGVLLAVREIGRREGLTVGLEGLLDL
;
A
#
# COMPACT_ATOMS: atom_id res chain seq x y z
N MET A 1 -6.03 24.80 10.18
CA MET A 1 -4.76 25.04 9.45
C MET A 1 -4.87 24.32 8.12
N THR A 2 -4.42 24.92 7.03
CA THR A 2 -4.34 24.28 5.72
C THR A 2 -2.98 23.62 5.60
N ILE A 3 -2.92 22.36 5.17
CA ILE A 3 -1.68 21.62 4.94
C ILE A 3 -1.20 21.93 3.52
N ARG A 4 0.04 22.37 3.37
CA ARG A 4 0.66 22.71 2.10
C ARG A 4 1.34 21.46 1.54
N VAL A 5 0.95 21.03 0.34
CA VAL A 5 1.36 19.76 -0.25
C VAL A 5 2.17 19.99 -1.51
N ALA A 6 3.33 19.34 -1.61
CA ALA A 6 4.08 19.18 -2.85
C ALA A 6 3.86 17.78 -3.42
N VAL A 7 3.81 17.63 -4.73
CA VAL A 7 3.74 16.33 -5.42
C VAL A 7 5.00 16.11 -6.24
N VAL A 8 5.70 15.02 -5.97
CA VAL A 8 6.91 14.59 -6.71
C VAL A 8 6.53 13.47 -7.67
N GLY A 9 6.89 13.61 -8.93
CA GLY A 9 6.38 12.81 -10.04
C GLY A 9 5.03 13.32 -10.55
N ALA A 10 4.78 14.63 -10.46
CA ALA A 10 3.51 15.30 -10.72
C ALA A 10 2.97 15.09 -12.15
N ALA A 11 3.82 14.98 -13.17
CA ALA A 11 3.44 14.72 -14.56
C ALA A 11 3.11 13.22 -14.82
N GLY A 12 3.46 12.34 -13.88
CA GLY A 12 3.15 10.92 -13.95
C GLY A 12 1.65 10.62 -13.80
N ARG A 13 1.26 9.38 -14.16
CA ARG A 13 -0.16 8.92 -14.07
C ARG A 13 -0.75 9.02 -12.66
N MET A 14 0.03 8.67 -11.65
CA MET A 14 -0.39 8.81 -10.26
C MET A 14 -0.28 10.27 -9.79
N GLY A 15 0.85 10.93 -10.05
CA GLY A 15 1.09 12.31 -9.65
C GLY A 15 -0.02 13.27 -10.11
N THR A 16 -0.44 13.17 -11.37
CA THR A 16 -1.57 13.97 -11.90
C THR A 16 -2.88 13.71 -11.13
N THR A 17 -3.15 12.44 -10.75
CA THR A 17 -4.34 12.09 -9.97
C THR A 17 -4.24 12.61 -8.54
N VAL A 18 -3.07 12.52 -7.92
CA VAL A 18 -2.80 13.05 -6.57
C VAL A 18 -2.92 14.58 -6.56
N SER A 19 -2.29 15.28 -7.52
CA SER A 19 -2.37 16.74 -7.61
C SER A 19 -3.82 17.22 -7.65
N ARG A 20 -4.63 16.64 -8.54
CA ARG A 20 -6.06 16.95 -8.62
C ARG A 20 -6.80 16.65 -7.31
N ALA A 21 -6.54 15.51 -6.69
CA ALA A 21 -7.20 15.14 -5.44
C ALA A 21 -6.84 16.11 -4.29
N VAL A 22 -5.61 16.59 -4.24
CA VAL A 22 -5.16 17.60 -3.27
C VAL A 22 -5.85 18.94 -3.53
N GLU A 23 -5.93 19.39 -4.80
CA GLU A 23 -6.61 20.64 -5.19
C GLU A 23 -8.12 20.63 -4.85
N GLU A 24 -8.78 19.48 -4.96
CA GLU A 24 -10.21 19.30 -4.67
C GLU A 24 -10.49 19.07 -3.17
N ALA A 25 -9.47 18.79 -2.36
CA ALA A 25 -9.64 18.41 -0.96
C ALA A 25 -9.66 19.62 -0.02
N GLU A 26 -10.72 19.75 0.78
CA GLU A 26 -10.80 20.81 1.80
C GLU A 26 -9.64 20.70 2.81
N GLY A 27 -9.02 21.83 3.12
CA GLY A 27 -7.92 21.92 4.09
C GLY A 27 -6.56 21.50 3.58
N LEU A 28 -6.42 21.22 2.27
CA LEU A 28 -5.15 20.99 1.59
C LEU A 28 -4.90 22.07 0.54
N ASP A 29 -3.63 22.38 0.27
CA ASP A 29 -3.20 23.35 -0.74
C ASP A 29 -2.04 22.78 -1.55
N LEU A 30 -2.23 22.60 -2.84
CA LEU A 30 -1.16 22.15 -3.75
C LEU A 30 -0.22 23.33 -4.05
N VAL A 31 0.96 23.33 -3.43
CA VAL A 31 1.92 24.44 -3.53
C VAL A 31 3.04 24.19 -4.53
N ALA A 32 3.32 22.93 -4.88
CA ALA A 32 4.33 22.56 -5.87
C ALA A 32 4.00 21.23 -6.56
N GLY A 33 4.33 21.14 -7.85
CA GLY A 33 4.35 19.89 -8.61
C GLY A 33 5.71 19.75 -9.27
N LEU A 34 6.50 18.75 -8.87
CA LEU A 34 7.87 18.51 -9.29
C LEU A 34 7.95 17.22 -10.11
N ASP A 35 8.82 17.21 -11.14
CA ASP A 35 9.02 16.04 -11.99
C ASP A 35 10.49 15.88 -12.40
N ILE A 36 10.77 14.99 -13.35
CA ILE A 36 12.13 14.73 -13.84
C ILE A 36 12.78 16.03 -14.33
N GLY A 37 13.92 16.38 -13.74
CA GLY A 37 14.70 17.56 -14.07
C GLY A 37 14.50 18.72 -13.11
N ASP A 38 13.49 18.65 -12.23
CA ASP A 38 13.34 19.63 -11.16
C ASP A 38 14.23 19.26 -9.96
N GLU A 39 14.74 20.28 -9.30
CA GLU A 39 15.52 20.08 -8.07
C GLU A 39 14.61 19.93 -6.87
N LEU A 40 14.85 18.90 -6.05
CA LEU A 40 14.14 18.70 -4.77
C LEU A 40 14.86 19.52 -3.68
N ALA A 41 14.60 20.83 -3.64
CA ALA A 41 15.18 21.75 -2.68
C ALA A 41 14.10 22.60 -2.03
N VAL A 42 14.45 23.33 -0.97
CA VAL A 42 13.51 24.14 -0.19
C VAL A 42 12.72 25.14 -1.05
N GLU A 43 13.40 25.84 -1.99
CA GLU A 43 12.75 26.84 -2.84
C GLU A 43 11.70 26.24 -3.81
N PRO A 44 12.03 25.17 -4.61
CA PRO A 44 11.04 24.51 -5.46
C PRO A 44 9.88 23.89 -4.73
N LEU A 45 10.07 23.44 -3.47
CA LEU A 45 9.01 22.91 -2.61
C LEU A 45 8.03 23.99 -2.11
N ASN A 46 8.36 25.26 -2.31
CA ASN A 46 7.49 26.40 -2.05
C ASN A 46 6.84 26.40 -0.65
N GLY A 47 7.59 25.95 0.37
CA GLY A 47 7.14 25.88 1.76
C GLY A 47 6.07 24.81 1.99
N ALA A 48 6.15 23.68 1.31
CA ALA A 48 5.31 22.52 1.57
C ALA A 48 5.54 21.99 3.00
N ASP A 49 4.46 21.58 3.65
CA ASP A 49 4.50 20.84 4.92
C ASP A 49 4.73 19.36 4.67
N VAL A 50 4.11 18.83 3.59
CA VAL A 50 4.14 17.41 3.20
C VAL A 50 4.45 17.27 1.71
N ALA A 51 5.35 16.36 1.36
CA ALA A 51 5.59 15.94 -0.02
C ALA A 51 5.01 14.53 -0.27
N VAL A 52 4.34 14.35 -1.40
CA VAL A 52 3.80 13.05 -1.83
C VAL A 52 4.62 12.54 -3.01
N ASP A 53 5.38 11.44 -2.82
CA ASP A 53 6.23 10.83 -3.87
C ASP A 53 5.51 9.67 -4.56
N PHE A 54 5.23 9.84 -5.86
CA PHE A 54 4.81 8.80 -6.78
C PHE A 54 5.71 8.78 -8.02
N THR A 55 6.96 8.44 -7.82
CA THR A 55 7.98 8.36 -8.87
C THR A 55 8.25 6.90 -9.31
N VAL A 56 9.52 6.50 -9.35
CA VAL A 56 9.93 5.14 -9.70
C VAL A 56 10.90 4.56 -8.66
N PRO A 57 10.99 3.22 -8.52
CA PRO A 57 11.81 2.57 -7.48
C PRO A 57 13.29 3.01 -7.46
N GLY A 58 13.84 3.38 -8.63
CA GLY A 58 15.25 3.74 -8.73
C GLY A 58 15.63 5.12 -8.17
N VAL A 59 14.66 5.97 -7.83
CA VAL A 59 14.91 7.33 -7.34
C VAL A 59 14.17 7.66 -6.03
N THR A 60 13.10 6.94 -5.70
CA THR A 60 12.23 7.27 -4.57
C THR A 60 12.97 7.35 -3.22
N GLU A 61 13.91 6.45 -2.96
CA GLU A 61 14.70 6.48 -1.72
C GLU A 61 15.56 7.75 -1.63
N THR A 62 16.24 8.13 -2.73
CA THR A 62 17.00 9.37 -2.80
C THR A 62 16.12 10.60 -2.60
N ASN A 63 14.92 10.60 -3.23
CA ASN A 63 13.95 11.67 -3.05
C ASN A 63 13.53 11.81 -1.58
N VAL A 64 13.23 10.71 -0.90
CA VAL A 64 12.85 10.69 0.52
C VAL A 64 13.95 11.33 1.38
N HIS A 65 15.20 10.93 1.19
CA HIS A 65 16.32 11.51 1.94
C HIS A 65 16.46 13.01 1.68
N THR A 66 16.33 13.44 0.43
CA THR A 66 16.42 14.86 0.05
C THR A 66 15.28 15.68 0.68
N LEU A 67 14.05 15.13 0.70
CA LEU A 67 12.88 15.78 1.29
C LEU A 67 12.97 15.89 2.82
N ILE A 68 13.51 14.87 3.48
CA ILE A 68 13.83 14.93 4.92
C ILE A 68 14.80 16.07 5.21
N ASP A 69 15.90 16.18 4.44
CA ASP A 69 16.89 17.24 4.56
C ASP A 69 16.30 18.63 4.27
N ALA A 70 15.33 18.71 3.36
CA ALA A 70 14.58 19.94 3.09
C ALA A 70 13.55 20.30 4.19
N GLY A 71 13.40 19.46 5.22
CA GLY A 71 12.51 19.72 6.36
C GLY A 71 11.02 19.48 6.06
N VAL A 72 10.70 18.56 5.15
CA VAL A 72 9.33 18.24 4.72
C VAL A 72 8.99 16.81 5.14
N ASP A 73 7.77 16.58 5.63
CA ASP A 73 7.25 15.24 5.87
C ASP A 73 6.93 14.54 4.54
N VAL A 74 7.08 13.21 4.46
CA VAL A 74 7.01 12.51 3.16
C VAL A 74 6.02 11.37 3.18
N VAL A 75 5.06 11.38 2.26
CA VAL A 75 4.15 10.27 1.96
C VAL A 75 4.60 9.61 0.66
N VAL A 76 4.90 8.31 0.69
CA VAL A 76 5.48 7.58 -0.43
C VAL A 76 4.54 6.48 -0.92
N GLY A 77 4.18 6.55 -2.21
CA GLY A 77 3.41 5.51 -2.89
C GLY A 77 4.22 4.71 -3.91
N THR A 78 5.46 5.09 -4.14
CA THR A 78 6.37 4.34 -5.00
C THR A 78 6.78 3.03 -4.33
N THR A 79 6.70 1.92 -5.04
CA THR A 79 7.06 0.57 -4.57
C THR A 79 8.55 0.27 -4.74
N GLY A 80 9.01 -0.92 -4.30
CA GLY A 80 10.39 -1.37 -4.47
C GLY A 80 11.26 -1.21 -3.23
N TRP A 81 10.65 -0.92 -2.08
CA TRP A 81 11.32 -0.83 -0.79
C TRP A 81 11.70 -2.21 -0.24
N THR A 82 12.85 -2.25 0.44
CA THR A 82 13.36 -3.44 1.16
C THR A 82 13.56 -3.08 2.63
N GLU A 83 13.76 -4.08 3.49
CA GLU A 83 14.03 -3.79 4.91
C GLU A 83 15.30 -2.93 5.10
N GLU A 84 16.33 -3.16 4.26
CA GLU A 84 17.55 -2.35 4.31
C GLU A 84 17.29 -0.88 3.93
N SER A 85 16.40 -0.61 2.96
CA SER A 85 16.02 0.76 2.60
C SER A 85 15.16 1.41 3.68
N TYR A 86 14.25 0.67 4.31
CA TYR A 86 13.53 1.15 5.49
C TYR A 86 14.46 1.52 6.64
N GLU A 87 15.48 0.69 6.89
CA GLU A 87 16.43 0.97 7.99
C GLU A 87 17.24 2.24 7.71
N ARG A 88 17.69 2.46 6.48
CA ARG A 88 18.39 3.72 6.11
C ARG A 88 17.51 4.96 6.33
N VAL A 89 16.20 4.87 6.05
CA VAL A 89 15.25 5.96 6.35
C VAL A 89 15.10 6.16 7.87
N ARG A 90 14.97 5.08 8.66
CA ARG A 90 14.91 5.16 10.13
C ARG A 90 16.16 5.82 10.70
N GLU A 91 17.35 5.42 10.24
CA GLU A 91 18.62 6.01 10.66
C GLU A 91 18.74 7.49 10.28
N HIS A 92 18.19 7.90 9.13
CA HIS A 92 18.17 9.30 8.74
C HIS A 92 17.25 10.11 9.64
N LEU A 93 16.03 9.66 9.83
CA LEU A 93 15.03 10.30 10.71
C LEU A 93 15.51 10.41 12.17
N ALA A 94 16.29 9.46 12.65
CA ALA A 94 16.89 9.52 13.99
C ALA A 94 17.89 10.68 14.18
N ARG A 95 18.38 11.28 13.08
CA ARG A 95 19.32 12.43 13.08
C ARG A 95 18.61 13.76 12.83
N VAL A 96 17.37 13.73 12.37
CA VAL A 96 16.59 14.92 12.02
C VAL A 96 15.30 14.92 12.84
N GLU A 97 15.26 15.74 13.89
CA GLU A 97 14.13 15.80 14.80
C GLU A 97 12.85 16.33 14.10
N GLY A 98 11.69 15.78 14.49
CA GLY A 98 10.38 16.27 14.13
C GLY A 98 10.02 16.07 12.65
N ARG A 99 10.57 15.06 11.99
CA ARG A 99 10.20 14.66 10.62
C ARG A 99 9.58 13.28 10.61
N SER A 100 8.68 13.09 9.64
CA SER A 100 7.91 11.86 9.49
C SER A 100 7.94 11.40 8.04
N VAL A 101 8.07 10.09 7.87
CA VAL A 101 7.94 9.43 6.55
C VAL A 101 6.91 8.32 6.67
N LEU A 102 5.97 8.30 5.73
CA LEU A 102 5.01 7.20 5.59
C LEU A 102 5.21 6.55 4.22
N ILE A 103 5.54 5.27 4.21
CA ILE A 103 5.69 4.48 2.99
C ILE A 103 4.61 3.42 2.97
N ALA A 104 3.68 3.49 2.01
CA ALA A 104 2.62 2.51 1.89
C ALA A 104 2.66 1.80 0.53
N PRO A 105 2.71 0.46 0.52
CA PRO A 105 2.66 -0.32 -0.73
C PRO A 105 1.29 -0.26 -1.39
N ASN A 106 0.25 0.13 -0.64
CA ASN A 106 -1.11 0.26 -1.14
C ASN A 106 -1.85 1.39 -0.41
N PHE A 107 -2.48 2.28 -1.19
CA PHE A 107 -3.31 3.39 -0.69
C PHE A 107 -4.81 3.16 -0.88
N ALA A 108 -5.24 2.02 -1.45
CA ALA A 108 -6.65 1.68 -1.54
C ALA A 108 -7.18 1.28 -0.14
N LEU A 109 -7.94 2.16 0.51
CA LEU A 109 -8.48 1.90 1.86
C LEU A 109 -9.28 0.59 1.91
N SER A 110 -10.04 0.29 0.85
CA SER A 110 -10.80 -0.96 0.77
C SER A 110 -9.89 -2.19 0.83
N ALA A 111 -8.72 -2.16 0.18
CA ALA A 111 -7.78 -3.28 0.22
C ALA A 111 -7.11 -3.39 1.59
N VAL A 112 -6.70 -2.28 2.20
CA VAL A 112 -6.11 -2.26 3.56
C VAL A 112 -7.11 -2.79 4.59
N LEU A 113 -8.37 -2.35 4.53
CA LEU A 113 -9.45 -2.86 5.39
C LEU A 113 -9.71 -4.35 5.16
N ALA A 114 -9.76 -4.80 3.89
CA ALA A 114 -9.96 -6.20 3.55
C ALA A 114 -8.86 -7.10 4.12
N MET A 115 -7.59 -6.70 3.98
CA MET A 115 -6.44 -7.42 4.57
C MET A 115 -6.56 -7.51 6.10
N SER A 116 -6.86 -6.41 6.78
CA SER A 116 -7.02 -6.37 8.23
C SER A 116 -8.20 -7.24 8.71
N PHE A 117 -9.34 -7.15 8.04
CA PHE A 117 -10.52 -7.95 8.39
C PHE A 117 -10.29 -9.43 8.13
N ALA A 118 -9.61 -9.79 7.04
CA ALA A 118 -9.25 -11.17 6.73
C ALA A 118 -8.33 -11.77 7.80
N ALA A 119 -7.29 -11.05 8.20
CA ALA A 119 -6.38 -11.48 9.26
C ALA A 119 -7.11 -11.67 10.60
N LYS A 120 -8.01 -10.72 10.98
CA LYS A 120 -8.82 -10.82 12.20
C LYS A 120 -9.83 -11.98 12.16
N ALA A 121 -10.37 -12.31 10.98
CA ALA A 121 -11.34 -13.39 10.82
C ALA A 121 -10.66 -14.77 10.70
N ALA A 122 -9.48 -14.86 10.11
CA ALA A 122 -8.80 -16.11 9.79
C ALA A 122 -8.68 -17.12 10.94
N PRO A 123 -8.48 -16.72 12.22
CA PRO A 123 -8.44 -17.66 13.35
C PRO A 123 -9.74 -18.43 13.61
N TYR A 124 -10.86 -17.98 13.07
CA TYR A 124 -12.18 -18.58 13.28
C TYR A 124 -12.62 -19.52 12.15
N PHE A 125 -11.78 -19.68 11.11
CA PHE A 125 -12.11 -20.48 9.94
C PHE A 125 -11.08 -21.60 9.70
N GLU A 126 -11.56 -22.74 9.21
CA GLU A 126 -10.71 -23.91 8.92
C GLU A 126 -9.85 -23.69 7.67
N SER A 127 -10.39 -22.96 6.68
CA SER A 127 -9.74 -22.75 5.37
C SER A 127 -9.78 -21.30 4.96
N ALA A 128 -8.75 -20.86 4.19
CA ALA A 128 -8.71 -19.57 3.54
C ALA A 128 -8.03 -19.68 2.17
N GLU A 129 -8.58 -18.98 1.18
CA GLU A 129 -7.97 -18.81 -0.15
C GLU A 129 -8.13 -17.35 -0.61
N VAL A 130 -7.22 -16.88 -1.46
CA VAL A 130 -7.23 -15.52 -2.02
C VAL A 130 -7.31 -15.59 -3.53
N ILE A 131 -8.19 -14.78 -4.14
CA ILE A 131 -8.31 -14.64 -5.60
C ILE A 131 -8.04 -13.18 -5.95
N GLU A 132 -6.95 -12.91 -6.65
CA GLU A 132 -6.65 -11.57 -7.16
C GLU A 132 -6.96 -11.47 -8.65
N LEU A 133 -7.55 -10.34 -9.05
CA LEU A 133 -8.00 -10.15 -10.42
C LEU A 133 -7.51 -8.79 -10.93
N HIS A 134 -6.72 -8.81 -12.01
CA HIS A 134 -6.13 -7.60 -12.58
C HIS A 134 -6.23 -7.57 -14.11
N HIS A 135 -5.90 -6.39 -14.65
CA HIS A 135 -5.77 -6.19 -16.10
C HIS A 135 -4.59 -7.03 -16.67
N PRO A 136 -4.61 -7.38 -17.97
CA PRO A 136 -3.60 -8.25 -18.60
C PRO A 136 -2.18 -7.68 -18.62
N ASN A 137 -2.02 -6.37 -18.40
CA ASN A 137 -0.70 -5.70 -18.42
C ASN A 137 0.01 -5.71 -17.05
N LYS A 138 -0.55 -6.39 -16.03
CA LYS A 138 0.12 -6.57 -14.75
C LYS A 138 1.22 -7.64 -14.90
N VAL A 139 2.44 -7.28 -14.52
CA VAL A 139 3.65 -8.09 -14.80
C VAL A 139 3.94 -9.15 -13.74
N ASP A 140 3.51 -8.92 -12.50
CA ASP A 140 3.65 -9.83 -11.36
C ASP A 140 2.39 -10.67 -11.17
N ALA A 141 2.56 -11.91 -10.72
CA ALA A 141 1.51 -12.82 -10.27
C ALA A 141 2.10 -13.79 -9.22
N PRO A 142 1.51 -13.88 -8.02
CA PRO A 142 0.41 -13.07 -7.49
C PRO A 142 0.78 -11.59 -7.31
N SER A 143 -0.23 -10.72 -7.15
CA SER A 143 -0.02 -9.31 -6.81
C SER A 143 0.59 -9.18 -5.41
N GLY A 144 1.38 -8.11 -5.18
CA GLY A 144 1.95 -7.84 -3.86
C GLY A 144 0.89 -7.71 -2.75
N THR A 145 -0.29 -7.14 -3.06
CA THR A 145 -1.43 -7.06 -2.11
C THR A 145 -1.93 -8.46 -1.74
N ALA A 146 -2.14 -9.34 -2.72
CA ALA A 146 -2.60 -10.71 -2.45
C ALA A 146 -1.57 -11.54 -1.66
N VAL A 147 -0.29 -11.34 -1.91
CA VAL A 147 0.78 -11.93 -1.11
C VAL A 147 0.70 -11.44 0.34
N ALA A 148 0.60 -10.12 0.56
CA ALA A 148 0.48 -9.54 1.89
C ALA A 148 -0.80 -10.01 2.62
N THR A 149 -1.93 -10.11 1.91
CA THR A 149 -3.19 -10.68 2.45
C THR A 149 -2.98 -12.12 2.94
N ALA A 150 -2.38 -12.96 2.10
CA ALA A 150 -2.13 -14.36 2.44
C ALA A 150 -1.18 -14.50 3.63
N GLN A 151 -0.13 -13.69 3.68
CA GLN A 151 0.82 -13.64 4.81
C GLN A 151 0.14 -13.19 6.11
N GLY A 152 -0.73 -12.17 6.07
CA GLY A 152 -1.50 -11.72 7.21
C GLY A 152 -2.44 -12.80 7.76
N ILE A 153 -3.13 -13.52 6.86
CA ILE A 153 -3.97 -14.68 7.21
C ILE A 153 -3.13 -15.78 7.87
N ALA A 154 -2.00 -16.14 7.24
CA ALA A 154 -1.12 -17.20 7.75
C ALA A 154 -0.56 -16.86 9.13
N ALA A 155 -0.09 -15.62 9.32
CA ALA A 155 0.43 -15.14 10.60
C ALA A 155 -0.63 -15.20 11.71
N ALA A 156 -1.84 -14.69 11.45
CA ALA A 156 -2.94 -14.71 12.43
C ALA A 156 -3.37 -16.16 12.80
N ARG A 157 -3.37 -17.09 11.84
CA ARG A 157 -3.65 -18.50 12.10
C ARG A 157 -2.54 -19.16 12.93
N ALA A 158 -1.28 -18.84 12.63
CA ALA A 158 -0.13 -19.36 13.38
C ALA A 158 -0.14 -18.86 14.83
N GLU A 159 -0.43 -17.58 15.06
CA GLU A 159 -0.58 -16.98 16.40
C GLU A 159 -1.71 -17.64 17.19
N ALA A 160 -2.80 -18.02 16.53
CA ALA A 160 -3.91 -18.75 17.12
C ALA A 160 -3.62 -20.26 17.34
N GLY A 161 -2.43 -20.75 16.95
CA GLY A 161 -2.04 -22.16 17.11
C GLY A 161 -2.75 -23.13 16.14
N LEU A 162 -3.29 -22.61 15.01
CA LEU A 162 -3.97 -23.45 14.03
C LEU A 162 -2.97 -24.16 13.13
N GLY A 163 -3.29 -25.41 12.77
CA GLY A 163 -2.51 -26.21 11.84
C GLY A 163 -2.75 -25.87 10.36
N ALA A 164 -2.24 -26.74 9.49
CA ALA A 164 -2.44 -26.64 8.05
C ALA A 164 -3.94 -26.70 7.70
N MET A 165 -4.31 -25.96 6.65
CA MET A 165 -5.66 -26.01 6.11
C MET A 165 -5.94 -27.35 5.41
N PRO A 166 -7.17 -27.88 5.48
CA PRO A 166 -7.50 -29.13 4.83
C PRO A 166 -7.41 -28.99 3.30
N ASP A 167 -6.61 -29.82 2.68
CA ASP A 167 -6.51 -29.98 1.23
C ASP A 167 -6.21 -31.44 0.90
N ALA A 168 -7.10 -32.12 0.16
CA ALA A 168 -6.95 -33.49 -0.26
C ALA A 168 -6.38 -33.64 -1.68
N THR A 169 -5.95 -32.57 -2.30
CA THR A 169 -5.41 -32.56 -3.67
C THR A 169 -4.15 -33.42 -3.75
N ARG A 170 -4.18 -34.44 -4.63
CA ARG A 170 -3.06 -35.36 -4.85
C ARG A 170 -2.44 -35.21 -6.24
N THR A 171 -3.13 -34.57 -7.17
CA THR A 171 -2.70 -34.44 -8.55
C THR A 171 -2.99 -33.02 -9.01
N ASP A 172 -1.94 -32.25 -9.23
CA ASP A 172 -1.99 -30.88 -9.73
C ASP A 172 -0.77 -30.61 -10.65
N PRO A 173 -0.68 -31.28 -11.82
CA PRO A 173 0.51 -31.20 -12.67
C PRO A 173 0.74 -29.82 -13.27
N ASP A 174 -0.31 -29.02 -13.40
CA ASP A 174 -0.28 -27.71 -14.07
C ASP A 174 -0.44 -26.54 -13.10
N GLY A 175 -0.43 -26.77 -11.77
CA GLY A 175 -0.54 -25.72 -10.77
C GLY A 175 -1.93 -25.07 -10.68
N ALA A 176 -3.01 -25.86 -10.93
CA ALA A 176 -4.39 -25.35 -10.91
C ALA A 176 -4.83 -24.85 -9.54
N ARG A 177 -4.17 -25.31 -8.46
CA ARG A 177 -4.38 -24.83 -7.09
C ARG A 177 -3.75 -23.45 -6.82
N GLY A 178 -3.13 -22.82 -7.83
CA GLY A 178 -2.49 -21.52 -7.71
C GLY A 178 -1.16 -21.55 -6.96
N SER A 179 -0.70 -20.36 -6.57
CA SER A 179 0.51 -20.21 -5.76
C SER A 179 0.22 -20.46 -4.28
N VAL A 180 1.20 -20.98 -3.55
CA VAL A 180 1.09 -21.14 -2.09
C VAL A 180 1.97 -20.08 -1.41
N VAL A 181 1.37 -19.24 -0.58
CA VAL A 181 2.04 -18.22 0.24
C VAL A 181 1.80 -18.55 1.71
N ASP A 182 2.84 -18.97 2.41
CA ASP A 182 2.80 -19.39 3.82
C ASP A 182 1.63 -20.33 4.17
N GLY A 183 1.31 -21.25 3.21
CA GLY A 183 0.23 -22.24 3.37
C GLY A 183 -1.15 -21.76 2.91
N VAL A 184 -1.29 -20.53 2.43
CA VAL A 184 -2.53 -20.00 1.84
C VAL A 184 -2.44 -20.05 0.32
N HIS A 185 -3.47 -20.62 -0.34
CA HIS A 185 -3.54 -20.63 -1.79
C HIS A 185 -3.97 -19.26 -2.34
N VAL A 186 -3.23 -18.78 -3.36
CA VAL A 186 -3.48 -17.50 -4.04
C VAL A 186 -3.67 -17.76 -5.54
N HIS A 187 -4.80 -17.34 -6.07
CA HIS A 187 -5.18 -17.50 -7.47
C HIS A 187 -5.12 -16.16 -8.20
N ALA A 188 -4.51 -16.11 -9.38
CA ALA A 188 -4.33 -14.89 -10.16
C ALA A 188 -5.14 -14.92 -11.45
N VAL A 189 -6.08 -13.97 -11.60
CA VAL A 189 -6.86 -13.76 -12.82
C VAL A 189 -6.33 -12.57 -13.58
N ARG A 190 -6.14 -12.70 -14.91
CA ARG A 190 -5.75 -11.65 -15.83
C ARG A 190 -6.79 -11.54 -16.93
N LEU A 191 -7.64 -10.48 -16.86
CA LEU A 191 -8.76 -10.31 -17.76
C LEU A 191 -8.89 -8.86 -18.21
N ARG A 192 -9.20 -8.64 -19.50
CA ARG A 192 -9.46 -7.31 -20.04
C ARG A 192 -10.73 -6.73 -19.41
N GLY A 193 -10.69 -5.48 -18.99
CA GLY A 193 -11.78 -4.79 -18.29
C GLY A 193 -11.63 -4.75 -16.77
N LEU A 194 -10.74 -5.56 -16.20
CA LEU A 194 -10.37 -5.46 -14.78
C LEU A 194 -9.33 -4.35 -14.54
N THR A 195 -9.33 -3.80 -13.33
CA THR A 195 -8.29 -2.87 -12.83
C THR A 195 -7.50 -3.54 -11.72
N ALA A 196 -8.01 -3.57 -10.49
CA ALA A 196 -7.41 -4.26 -9.36
C ALA A 196 -8.52 -4.69 -8.39
N HIS A 197 -8.64 -5.99 -8.20
CA HIS A 197 -9.69 -6.57 -7.36
C HIS A 197 -9.11 -7.72 -6.56
N GLU A 198 -9.68 -7.97 -5.39
CA GLU A 198 -9.32 -9.11 -4.55
C GLU A 198 -10.56 -9.68 -3.88
N GLU A 199 -10.63 -11.00 -3.82
CA GLU A 199 -11.67 -11.76 -3.13
C GLU A 199 -11.01 -12.74 -2.18
N ILE A 200 -11.33 -12.65 -0.90
CA ILE A 200 -10.79 -13.47 0.17
C ILE A 200 -11.91 -14.39 0.65
N LEU A 201 -11.68 -15.68 0.55
CA LEU A 201 -12.61 -16.73 0.95
C LEU A 201 -12.16 -17.35 2.27
N LEU A 202 -13.04 -17.37 3.26
CA LEU A 202 -12.80 -18.00 4.55
C LEU A 202 -13.94 -19.00 4.79
N GLY A 203 -13.64 -20.27 5.02
CA GLY A 203 -14.62 -21.35 5.03
C GLY A 203 -14.54 -22.26 6.26
N ASN A 204 -15.71 -22.65 6.77
CA ASN A 204 -15.95 -23.71 7.75
C ASN A 204 -16.96 -24.70 7.18
N LEU A 205 -17.18 -25.80 7.89
CA LEU A 205 -18.25 -26.72 7.55
C LEU A 205 -19.62 -26.01 7.62
N GLY A 206 -20.26 -25.84 6.46
CA GLY A 206 -21.60 -25.29 6.35
C GLY A 206 -21.69 -23.77 6.31
N GLU A 207 -20.56 -23.03 6.36
CA GLU A 207 -20.55 -21.57 6.22
C GLU A 207 -19.33 -21.07 5.44
N GLN A 208 -19.45 -19.89 4.88
CA GLN A 208 -18.36 -19.16 4.21
C GLN A 208 -18.49 -17.67 4.46
N LEU A 209 -17.37 -17.02 4.74
CA LEU A 209 -17.25 -15.56 4.71
C LEU A 209 -16.46 -15.17 3.46
N THR A 210 -16.98 -14.25 2.68
CA THR A 210 -16.27 -13.64 1.55
C THR A 210 -16.05 -12.17 1.82
N ILE A 211 -14.80 -11.73 1.72
CA ILE A 211 -14.42 -10.31 1.76
C ILE A 211 -13.95 -9.95 0.36
N ARG A 212 -14.60 -8.95 -0.26
CA ARG A 212 -14.25 -8.50 -1.60
C ARG A 212 -13.93 -7.01 -1.63
N THR A 213 -12.91 -6.65 -2.38
CA THR A 213 -12.54 -5.27 -2.68
C THR A 213 -12.35 -5.08 -4.18
N ASP A 214 -12.86 -3.96 -4.68
CA ASP A 214 -12.84 -3.61 -6.09
C ASP A 214 -12.32 -2.17 -6.26
N SER A 215 -11.21 -2.01 -6.97
CA SER A 215 -10.67 -0.73 -7.43
C SER A 215 -10.91 -0.60 -8.92
N PHE A 216 -11.77 0.32 -9.33
CA PHE A 216 -12.19 0.48 -10.74
C PHE A 216 -11.29 1.45 -11.51
N ASP A 217 -10.62 2.37 -10.80
CA ASP A 217 -9.63 3.29 -11.37
C ASP A 217 -8.65 3.80 -10.30
N ARG A 218 -7.70 4.68 -10.69
CA ARG A 218 -6.68 5.22 -9.78
C ARG A 218 -7.23 6.17 -8.71
N ALA A 219 -8.43 6.71 -8.87
CA ALA A 219 -9.07 7.54 -7.86
C ALA A 219 -9.33 6.77 -6.57
N SER A 220 -9.43 5.44 -6.64
CA SER A 220 -9.59 4.56 -5.47
C SER A 220 -8.44 4.66 -4.45
N PHE A 221 -7.24 5.11 -4.87
CA PHE A 221 -6.10 5.32 -3.98
C PHE A 221 -6.14 6.67 -3.26
N MET A 222 -6.88 7.64 -3.80
CA MET A 222 -6.84 9.03 -3.31
C MET A 222 -7.33 9.19 -1.87
N PRO A 223 -8.40 8.52 -1.41
CA PRO A 223 -8.79 8.59 -0.01
C PRO A 223 -7.66 8.21 0.97
N GLY A 224 -6.88 7.17 0.64
CA GLY A 224 -5.74 6.75 1.46
C GLY A 224 -4.57 7.72 1.40
N VAL A 225 -4.28 8.28 0.22
CA VAL A 225 -3.24 9.33 0.08
C VAL A 225 -3.61 10.57 0.90
N LEU A 226 -4.84 11.05 0.78
CA LEU A 226 -5.32 12.22 1.53
C LEU A 226 -5.37 11.97 3.04
N LEU A 227 -5.72 10.75 3.46
CA LEU A 227 -5.63 10.34 4.86
C LEU A 227 -4.18 10.41 5.36
N ALA A 228 -3.23 9.83 4.62
CA ALA A 228 -1.82 9.84 4.97
C ALA A 228 -1.28 11.28 5.09
N VAL A 229 -1.59 12.15 4.13
CA VAL A 229 -1.21 13.58 4.16
C VAL A 229 -1.74 14.29 5.40
N ARG A 230 -2.97 14.00 5.84
CA ARG A 230 -3.57 14.63 7.02
C ARG A 230 -3.01 14.13 8.35
N GLU A 231 -2.58 12.87 8.39
CA GLU A 231 -2.18 12.21 9.63
C GLU A 231 -0.66 12.16 9.85
N ILE A 232 0.15 12.36 8.80
CA ILE A 232 1.60 12.19 8.89
C ILE A 232 2.25 13.13 9.90
N GLY A 233 1.83 14.39 9.95
CA GLY A 233 2.38 15.39 10.88
C GLY A 233 2.08 15.13 12.37
N ARG A 234 1.30 14.10 12.69
CA ARG A 234 1.01 13.64 14.06
C ARG A 234 1.88 12.46 14.48
N ARG A 235 2.77 12.03 13.62
CA ARG A 235 3.60 10.83 13.81
C ARG A 235 5.05 11.25 13.74
N GLU A 236 5.91 10.51 14.41
CA GLU A 236 7.35 10.72 14.34
C GLU A 236 8.01 9.46 13.76
N GLY A 237 9.02 9.66 12.93
CA GLY A 237 9.80 8.59 12.37
C GLY A 237 9.15 7.93 11.14
N LEU A 238 9.50 6.67 10.90
CA LEU A 238 9.00 5.89 9.75
C LEU A 238 7.74 5.10 10.12
N THR A 239 6.68 5.31 9.34
CA THR A 239 5.47 4.47 9.33
C THR A 239 5.44 3.66 8.02
N VAL A 240 5.20 2.35 8.10
CA VAL A 240 5.03 1.48 6.94
C VAL A 240 3.60 0.97 6.91
N GLY A 241 2.92 1.15 5.76
CA GLY A 241 1.51 0.80 5.59
C GLY A 241 0.54 1.87 6.08
N LEU A 242 -0.75 1.67 5.82
CA LEU A 242 -1.85 2.55 6.26
C LEU A 242 -2.62 1.99 7.46
N GLU A 243 -2.37 0.74 7.85
CA GLU A 243 -3.14 0.03 8.88
C GLU A 243 -3.13 0.79 10.20
N GLY A 244 -1.96 1.31 10.60
CA GLY A 244 -1.80 2.10 11.80
C GLY A 244 -2.48 3.48 11.78
N LEU A 245 -2.97 3.95 10.61
CA LEU A 245 -3.75 5.20 10.49
C LEU A 245 -5.25 4.96 10.71
N LEU A 246 -5.70 3.71 10.62
CA LEU A 246 -7.12 3.35 10.59
C LEU A 246 -7.63 2.86 11.96
N ASP A 247 -6.77 2.83 13.00
CA ASP A 247 -7.10 2.33 14.35
C ASP A 247 -7.75 0.93 14.33
N LEU A 248 -7.20 -0.01 13.52
CA LEU A 248 -7.76 -1.35 13.24
C LEU A 248 -7.18 -2.46 14.12
#